data_076c52639c72edb4fadac5d36f7b14ed
#
_entry.id   076c52639c72edb4fadac5d36f7b14ed
#
_cell.length_a   1.000
_cell.length_b   1.000
_cell.length_c   1.000
_cell.angle_alpha   90.00
_cell.angle_beta   90.00
_cell.angle_gamma   90.00
#
_symmetry.space_group_name_H-M   'P 1'
#
loop_
_entity.id
_entity.type
_entity.pdbx_description
1 polymer ?
#
loop_
_entity_poly.entity_id
_entity_poly.type
_entity_poly.pdbx_seq_one_letter_code
_entity_poly.pdbx_strand_id
1 'polypeptide(L)'
;MSVPGALEGETVRAWLPVAAACRQQSHIEVLDMTPEGAVAPANASARTASWSSSSDRSFSVTYRYQINAAYRDIYGGALPSHPCMDAPLPEDISEDRPHIAFTPYLQQLTAGVVDGLEDPLDRARAIYDYLTQHIDYRYQPPYLLLGSIADDCAHSLRGDCGVMALTFITMCRIAGVPARWQSGLYVAPDSVGSHDWAEFYTPQTGWLNADVSFGSSARRMGEEWRRRHYFGNLDPWRMVANNRFQAEFEPSFDGMREDPYDNQMGEAS
;
A
#
# COMPACT_ATOMS: atom_id res chain seq x y z
N MET A 1 12.19 6.74 16.86
CA MET A 1 11.53 5.70 17.71
C MET A 1 12.21 5.65 19.07
N SER A 2 11.44 5.47 20.13
CA SER A 2 11.96 5.20 21.48
C SER A 2 11.36 3.91 22.03
N VAL A 3 12.15 3.10 22.71
CA VAL A 3 11.76 1.81 23.29
C VAL A 3 11.91 1.85 24.81
N PRO A 4 10.97 2.46 25.54
CA PRO A 4 11.10 2.77 26.96
C PRO A 4 10.98 1.56 27.91
N GLY A 5 10.42 0.45 27.42
CA GLY A 5 10.15 -0.74 28.24
C GLY A 5 11.27 -1.78 28.31
N ALA A 6 12.36 -1.59 27.57
CA ALA A 6 13.46 -2.55 27.56
C ALA A 6 14.24 -2.52 28.88
N LEU A 7 14.52 -3.69 29.43
CA LEU A 7 15.31 -3.84 30.65
C LEU A 7 16.80 -3.52 30.40
N GLU A 8 17.51 -3.14 31.47
CA GLU A 8 18.94 -2.90 31.39
C GLU A 8 19.68 -4.18 30.97
N GLY A 9 20.53 -4.07 29.96
CA GLY A 9 21.29 -5.21 29.42
C GLY A 9 20.59 -6.05 28.37
N GLU A 10 19.28 -5.85 28.11
CA GLU A 10 18.60 -6.49 26.98
C GLU A 10 19.04 -5.88 25.67
N THR A 11 19.17 -6.72 24.66
CA THR A 11 19.39 -6.26 23.28
C THR A 11 18.07 -5.85 22.66
N VAL A 12 17.95 -4.59 22.30
CA VAL A 12 16.82 -4.06 21.52
C VAL A 12 17.16 -4.12 20.04
N ARG A 13 16.27 -4.70 19.25
CA ARG A 13 16.26 -4.56 17.80
C ARG A 13 15.18 -3.57 17.41
N ALA A 14 15.44 -2.71 16.44
CA ALA A 14 14.49 -1.72 15.97
C ALA A 14 14.51 -1.61 14.45
N TRP A 15 13.35 -1.37 13.85
CA TRP A 15 13.18 -1.14 12.42
C TRP A 15 12.33 0.12 12.21
N LEU A 16 12.79 1.01 11.33
CA LEU A 16 12.02 2.20 10.91
C LEU A 16 11.88 2.23 9.39
N PRO A 17 10.74 2.66 8.85
CA PRO A 17 10.53 2.73 7.42
C PRO A 17 11.47 3.73 6.75
N VAL A 18 11.98 3.37 5.60
CA VAL A 18 12.78 4.23 4.72
C VAL A 18 12.17 4.22 3.33
N ALA A 19 12.22 5.36 2.64
CA ALA A 19 11.72 5.46 1.28
C ALA A 19 12.32 4.39 0.37
N ALA A 20 11.47 3.59 -0.31
CA ALA A 20 11.86 2.53 -1.23
C ALA A 20 11.98 3.07 -2.67
N ALA A 21 12.85 2.49 -3.49
CA ALA A 21 12.92 2.81 -4.91
C ALA A 21 11.70 2.23 -5.63
N CYS A 22 10.94 3.07 -6.31
CA CYS A 22 9.79 2.67 -7.10
C CYS A 22 9.55 3.65 -8.26
N ARG A 23 8.57 3.36 -9.10
CA ARG A 23 8.26 4.15 -10.30
C ARG A 23 8.08 5.64 -10.04
N GLN A 24 7.39 5.99 -8.94
CA GLN A 24 7.10 7.39 -8.57
C GLN A 24 8.12 8.00 -7.60
N GLN A 25 9.14 7.25 -7.14
CA GLN A 25 10.04 7.68 -6.06
C GLN A 25 11.49 7.36 -6.40
N SER A 26 12.36 8.37 -6.35
CA SER A 26 13.76 8.27 -6.76
C SER A 26 14.68 9.19 -5.95
N HIS A 27 15.98 9.20 -6.27
CA HIS A 27 17.00 10.04 -5.62
C HIS A 27 16.97 9.93 -4.10
N ILE A 28 16.87 8.69 -3.62
CA ILE A 28 16.76 8.40 -2.19
C ILE A 28 18.16 8.37 -1.58
N GLU A 29 18.37 9.19 -0.55
CA GLU A 29 19.63 9.28 0.17
C GLU A 29 19.37 9.28 1.67
N VAL A 30 20.02 8.39 2.41
CA VAL A 30 20.06 8.41 3.87
C VAL A 30 21.11 9.44 4.28
N LEU A 31 20.71 10.43 5.06
CA LEU A 31 21.54 11.56 5.48
C LEU A 31 22.17 11.33 6.85
N ASP A 32 21.44 10.70 7.76
CA ASP A 32 21.88 10.44 9.12
C ASP A 32 21.17 9.23 9.72
N MET A 33 21.88 8.52 10.59
CA MET A 33 21.32 7.45 11.42
C MET A 33 21.91 7.56 12.82
N THR A 34 21.07 7.60 13.84
CA THR A 34 21.52 7.68 15.23
C THR A 34 20.79 6.64 16.10
N PRO A 35 21.50 5.68 16.73
CA PRO A 35 22.91 5.35 16.50
C PRO A 35 23.20 4.84 15.08
N GLU A 36 24.45 4.53 14.77
CA GLU A 36 24.79 3.88 13.49
C GLU A 36 24.05 2.56 13.36
N GLY A 37 23.49 2.27 12.17
CA GLY A 37 22.68 1.11 11.88
C GLY A 37 22.82 0.66 10.44
N ALA A 38 21.96 -0.25 9.99
CA ALA A 38 21.92 -0.75 8.63
C ALA A 38 20.67 -0.30 7.90
N VAL A 39 20.72 -0.22 6.57
CA VAL A 39 19.57 0.09 5.72
C VAL A 39 19.37 -1.04 4.72
N ALA A 40 18.17 -1.55 4.61
CA ALA A 40 17.78 -2.55 3.64
C ALA A 40 18.05 -2.08 2.19
N PRO A 41 18.31 -2.99 1.24
CA PRO A 41 18.52 -2.65 -0.16
C PRO A 41 17.40 -1.75 -0.73
N ALA A 42 17.73 -0.90 -1.69
CA ALA A 42 16.78 0.07 -2.25
C ALA A 42 15.55 -0.60 -2.90
N ASN A 43 15.67 -1.84 -3.32
CA ASN A 43 14.62 -2.66 -3.92
C ASN A 43 14.00 -3.68 -2.96
N ALA A 44 14.29 -3.60 -1.65
CA ALA A 44 13.63 -4.45 -0.67
C ALA A 44 12.12 -4.21 -0.70
N SER A 45 11.33 -5.27 -0.55
CA SER A 45 9.87 -5.19 -0.57
C SER A 45 9.28 -4.46 0.63
N ALA A 46 9.97 -4.53 1.79
CA ALA A 46 9.77 -3.65 2.95
C ALA A 46 11.11 -2.99 3.26
N ARG A 47 11.26 -1.73 2.89
CA ARG A 47 12.54 -1.04 3.08
C ARG A 47 12.62 -0.38 4.45
N THR A 48 13.54 -0.85 5.27
CA THR A 48 13.73 -0.36 6.64
C THR A 48 15.18 0.05 6.90
N ALA A 49 15.36 0.98 7.86
CA ALA A 49 16.58 1.15 8.63
C ALA A 49 16.47 0.27 9.87
N SER A 50 17.54 -0.39 10.27
CA SER A 50 17.54 -1.35 11.36
C SER A 50 18.73 -1.20 12.31
N TRP A 51 18.49 -1.51 13.57
CA TRP A 51 19.48 -1.46 14.65
C TRP A 51 19.39 -2.69 15.54
N SER A 52 20.52 -2.98 16.21
CA SER A 52 20.60 -3.94 17.30
C SER A 52 21.53 -3.34 18.36
N SER A 53 21.02 -3.01 19.54
CA SER A 53 21.80 -2.35 20.61
C SER A 53 21.41 -2.84 22.00
N SER A 54 22.42 -3.05 22.86
CA SER A 54 22.22 -3.36 24.26
C SER A 54 22.21 -2.10 25.15
N SER A 55 22.58 -0.94 24.61
CA SER A 55 22.68 0.34 25.33
C SER A 55 21.70 1.39 24.87
N ASP A 56 21.46 1.47 23.55
CA ASP A 56 20.61 2.50 22.98
C ASP A 56 19.13 2.11 23.06
N ARG A 57 18.29 3.09 23.35
CA ARG A 57 16.83 2.97 23.48
C ARG A 57 16.09 3.97 22.60
N SER A 58 16.83 4.75 21.81
CA SER A 58 16.27 5.71 20.86
C SER A 58 16.98 5.57 19.53
N PHE A 59 16.21 5.47 18.46
CA PHE A 59 16.68 5.22 17.10
C PHE A 59 16.06 6.24 16.16
N SER A 60 16.87 6.79 15.28
CA SER A 60 16.41 7.74 14.28
C SER A 60 17.12 7.54 12.94
N VAL A 61 16.40 7.81 11.87
CA VAL A 61 16.93 7.88 10.52
C VAL A 61 16.40 9.14 9.82
N THR A 62 17.31 9.87 9.20
CA THR A 62 16.97 11.04 8.36
C THR A 62 17.34 10.73 6.93
N TYR A 63 16.37 10.90 6.02
CA TYR A 63 16.58 10.68 4.59
C TYR A 63 15.83 11.71 3.75
N ARG A 64 16.28 11.87 2.52
CA ARG A 64 15.58 12.64 1.50
C ARG A 64 15.28 11.77 0.29
N TYR A 65 14.25 12.12 -0.44
CA TYR A 65 13.86 11.44 -1.69
C TYR A 65 13.11 12.42 -2.59
N GLN A 66 12.95 12.06 -3.84
CA GLN A 66 12.19 12.83 -4.81
C GLN A 66 10.95 12.04 -5.22
N ILE A 67 9.78 12.71 -5.19
CA ILE A 67 8.55 12.19 -5.78
C ILE A 67 8.45 12.67 -7.22
N ASN A 68 8.23 11.74 -8.13
CA ASN A 68 8.01 11.98 -9.55
C ASN A 68 6.52 11.79 -9.85
N ALA A 69 5.69 12.74 -9.40
CA ALA A 69 4.27 12.70 -9.67
C ALA A 69 4.01 12.95 -11.16
N ALA A 70 3.36 11.99 -11.83
CA ALA A 70 2.93 12.14 -13.20
C ALA A 70 1.40 12.01 -13.24
N TYR A 71 0.72 13.11 -13.54
CA TYR A 71 -0.72 13.07 -13.79
C TYR A 71 -1.02 12.40 -15.13
N ARG A 72 -1.99 11.51 -15.14
CA ARG A 72 -2.54 10.87 -16.35
C ARG A 72 -4.05 11.10 -16.41
N ASP A 73 -4.50 11.71 -17.48
CA ASP A 73 -5.94 11.82 -17.73
C ASP A 73 -6.47 10.52 -18.34
N ILE A 74 -6.87 9.61 -17.48
CA ILE A 74 -7.44 8.32 -17.90
C ILE A 74 -8.94 8.40 -18.25
N TYR A 75 -9.56 9.58 -18.17
CA TYR A 75 -10.94 9.83 -18.53
C TYR A 75 -11.07 10.63 -19.83
N GLY A 76 -10.01 11.28 -20.30
CA GLY A 76 -10.06 12.28 -21.38
C GLY A 76 -9.73 11.80 -22.80
N GLY A 77 -9.51 10.54 -23.04
CA GLY A 77 -9.27 10.04 -24.41
C GLY A 77 -8.09 9.08 -24.56
N ALA A 78 -7.45 9.05 -25.76
CA ALA A 78 -6.39 8.10 -26.08
C ALA A 78 -5.23 8.20 -25.07
N LEU A 79 -5.07 7.17 -24.28
CA LEU A 79 -3.94 7.05 -23.36
C LEU A 79 -2.66 6.77 -24.16
N PRO A 80 -1.58 7.54 -23.95
CA PRO A 80 -0.31 7.22 -24.58
C PRO A 80 0.15 5.86 -24.08
N SER A 81 0.44 4.94 -25.02
CA SER A 81 1.06 3.68 -24.67
C SER A 81 2.46 3.97 -24.10
N HIS A 82 2.69 3.61 -22.85
CA HIS A 82 4.02 3.61 -22.30
C HIS A 82 4.56 2.18 -22.31
N PRO A 83 5.74 1.94 -22.94
CA PRO A 83 6.38 0.64 -22.77
C PRO A 83 6.61 0.43 -21.26
N CYS A 84 5.90 -0.52 -20.70
CA CYS A 84 6.06 -0.85 -19.30
C CYS A 84 7.35 -1.67 -19.13
N MET A 85 8.34 -1.09 -18.50
CA MET A 85 9.58 -1.78 -18.13
C MET A 85 9.39 -2.75 -16.94
N ASP A 86 8.24 -2.65 -16.27
CA ASP A 86 7.87 -3.43 -15.08
C ASP A 86 6.58 -4.20 -15.40
N ALA A 87 6.74 -5.35 -16.04
CA ALA A 87 5.61 -6.22 -16.37
C ALA A 87 5.05 -6.88 -15.10
N PRO A 88 3.74 -7.20 -15.06
CA PRO A 88 3.16 -7.92 -13.95
C PRO A 88 3.81 -9.29 -13.74
N LEU A 89 3.96 -9.66 -12.48
CA LEU A 89 4.43 -10.99 -12.08
C LEU A 89 3.24 -11.94 -11.85
N PRO A 90 3.45 -13.26 -11.82
CA PRO A 90 2.37 -14.21 -11.54
C PRO A 90 1.65 -13.97 -10.22
N GLU A 91 2.36 -13.47 -9.21
CA GLU A 91 1.77 -13.10 -7.91
C GLU A 91 0.84 -11.90 -7.95
N ASP A 92 0.94 -11.02 -8.95
CA ASP A 92 0.08 -9.84 -9.09
C ASP A 92 -1.32 -10.18 -9.60
N ILE A 93 -1.56 -11.45 -9.96
CA ILE A 93 -2.86 -11.94 -10.47
C ILE A 93 -3.36 -13.18 -9.75
N SER A 94 -2.59 -13.69 -8.78
CA SER A 94 -2.95 -14.87 -7.99
C SER A 94 -3.48 -14.50 -6.60
N GLU A 95 -4.03 -15.50 -5.91
CA GLU A 95 -4.34 -15.38 -4.48
C GLU A 95 -3.06 -15.17 -3.65
N ASP A 96 -3.23 -14.52 -2.51
CA ASP A 96 -2.24 -14.42 -1.43
C ASP A 96 -3.01 -14.60 -0.10
N ARG A 97 -3.22 -15.85 0.27
CA ARG A 97 -4.03 -16.24 1.42
C ARG A 97 -3.31 -15.96 2.76
N PRO A 98 -4.07 -15.62 3.80
CA PRO A 98 -5.54 -15.65 3.88
C PRO A 98 -6.23 -14.37 3.40
N HIS A 99 -5.51 -13.26 3.19
CA HIS A 99 -6.08 -11.93 3.07
C HIS A 99 -6.51 -11.56 1.65
N ILE A 100 -5.80 -12.05 0.62
CA ILE A 100 -6.19 -11.94 -0.80
C ILE A 100 -6.70 -13.31 -1.24
N ALA A 101 -7.91 -13.68 -0.82
CA ALA A 101 -8.52 -14.97 -1.08
C ALA A 101 -9.66 -14.84 -2.10
N PHE A 102 -9.68 -15.71 -3.12
CA PHE A 102 -10.75 -15.76 -4.12
C PHE A 102 -11.92 -16.59 -3.62
N THR A 103 -12.61 -16.08 -2.58
CA THR A 103 -13.77 -16.77 -2.02
C THR A 103 -14.92 -16.82 -3.03
N PRO A 104 -15.84 -17.78 -2.92
CA PRO A 104 -17.03 -17.84 -3.79
C PRO A 104 -17.84 -16.55 -3.75
N TYR A 105 -17.94 -15.90 -2.58
CA TYR A 105 -18.65 -14.63 -2.44
C TYR A 105 -17.96 -13.49 -3.22
N LEU A 106 -16.64 -13.31 -3.04
CA LEU A 106 -15.88 -12.28 -3.77
C LEU A 106 -15.88 -12.54 -5.28
N GLN A 107 -15.81 -13.80 -5.72
CA GLN A 107 -15.91 -14.15 -7.14
C GLN A 107 -17.28 -13.75 -7.72
N GLN A 108 -18.37 -14.07 -7.01
CA GLN A 108 -19.72 -13.71 -7.43
C GLN A 108 -19.94 -12.20 -7.44
N LEU A 109 -19.51 -11.51 -6.39
CA LEU A 109 -19.60 -10.04 -6.27
C LEU A 109 -18.85 -9.37 -7.42
N THR A 110 -17.59 -9.77 -7.62
CA THR A 110 -16.74 -9.22 -8.69
C THR A 110 -17.34 -9.46 -10.06
N ALA A 111 -17.81 -10.67 -10.34
CA ALA A 111 -18.49 -10.99 -11.61
C ALA A 111 -19.68 -10.06 -11.86
N GLY A 112 -20.48 -9.75 -10.84
CA GLY A 112 -21.60 -8.82 -10.96
C GLY A 112 -21.16 -7.37 -11.21
N VAL A 113 -20.04 -6.94 -10.56
CA VAL A 113 -19.52 -5.56 -10.71
C VAL A 113 -18.94 -5.32 -12.10
N VAL A 114 -18.29 -6.33 -12.69
CA VAL A 114 -17.62 -6.20 -14.02
C VAL A 114 -18.43 -6.82 -15.16
N ASP A 115 -19.71 -7.12 -14.95
CA ASP A 115 -20.55 -7.77 -15.95
C ASP A 115 -20.58 -6.98 -17.26
N GLY A 116 -20.34 -7.67 -18.37
CA GLY A 116 -20.30 -7.09 -19.71
C GLY A 116 -19.07 -6.23 -20.02
N LEU A 117 -18.11 -6.06 -19.10
CA LEU A 117 -16.88 -5.30 -19.33
C LEU A 117 -15.76 -6.22 -19.81
N GLU A 118 -15.11 -5.85 -20.93
CA GLU A 118 -13.98 -6.59 -21.48
C GLU A 118 -12.63 -5.90 -21.22
N ASP A 119 -12.62 -4.56 -21.28
CA ASP A 119 -11.39 -3.77 -21.09
C ASP A 119 -10.91 -3.79 -19.63
N PRO A 120 -9.62 -4.12 -19.36
CA PRO A 120 -9.08 -4.16 -18.01
C PRO A 120 -9.18 -2.84 -17.23
N LEU A 121 -9.06 -1.70 -17.91
CA LEU A 121 -9.20 -0.38 -17.29
C LEU A 121 -10.63 -0.14 -16.83
N ASP A 122 -11.62 -0.54 -17.66
CA ASP A 122 -13.04 -0.38 -17.32
C ASP A 122 -13.44 -1.32 -16.18
N ARG A 123 -12.89 -2.56 -16.13
CA ARG A 123 -13.06 -3.47 -14.99
C ARG A 123 -12.52 -2.87 -13.70
N ALA A 124 -11.27 -2.41 -13.72
CA ALA A 124 -10.66 -1.77 -12.55
C ALA A 124 -11.46 -0.53 -12.09
N ARG A 125 -11.95 0.27 -13.05
CA ARG A 125 -12.79 1.44 -12.76
C ARG A 125 -14.12 1.06 -12.12
N ALA A 126 -14.81 0.06 -12.63
CA ALA A 126 -16.08 -0.42 -12.07
C ALA A 126 -15.88 -0.94 -10.64
N ILE A 127 -14.79 -1.65 -10.37
CA ILE A 127 -14.43 -2.10 -9.01
C ILE A 127 -14.15 -0.90 -8.11
N TYR A 128 -13.35 0.06 -8.54
CA TYR A 128 -13.07 1.28 -7.78
C TYR A 128 -14.34 2.08 -7.47
N ASP A 129 -15.21 2.24 -8.47
CA ASP A 129 -16.47 2.95 -8.32
C ASP A 129 -17.39 2.23 -7.34
N TYR A 130 -17.49 0.90 -7.42
CA TYR A 130 -18.25 0.09 -6.48
C TYR A 130 -17.73 0.28 -5.04
N LEU A 131 -16.44 0.10 -4.81
CA LEU A 131 -15.85 0.16 -3.48
C LEU A 131 -15.97 1.57 -2.87
N THR A 132 -15.69 2.62 -3.65
CA THR A 132 -15.82 4.00 -3.16
C THR A 132 -17.26 4.39 -2.86
N GLN A 133 -18.25 3.72 -3.46
CA GLN A 133 -19.67 3.97 -3.22
C GLN A 133 -20.20 3.22 -2.00
N HIS A 134 -19.72 2.02 -1.72
CA HIS A 134 -20.34 1.11 -0.76
C HIS A 134 -19.55 0.95 0.54
N ILE A 135 -18.22 1.16 0.53
CA ILE A 135 -17.42 0.95 1.74
C ILE A 135 -17.31 2.24 2.56
N ASP A 136 -17.71 2.14 3.82
CA ASP A 136 -17.50 3.19 4.81
C ASP A 136 -16.11 3.07 5.42
N TYR A 137 -15.38 4.20 5.45
CA TYR A 137 -14.09 4.25 6.15
C TYR A 137 -14.29 4.08 7.66
N ARG A 138 -13.63 3.06 8.21
CA ARG A 138 -13.65 2.74 9.64
C ARG A 138 -12.29 2.24 10.07
N TYR A 139 -11.84 2.68 11.23
CA TYR A 139 -10.67 2.11 11.86
C TYR A 139 -10.86 0.61 12.08
N GLN A 140 -9.82 -0.17 11.81
CA GLN A 140 -9.81 -1.62 11.96
C GLN A 140 -8.92 -2.05 13.13
N PRO A 141 -9.15 -3.22 13.74
CA PRO A 141 -8.19 -3.82 14.65
C PRO A 141 -6.90 -4.20 13.90
N PRO A 142 -5.81 -4.53 14.62
CA PRO A 142 -4.60 -5.05 14.01
C PRO A 142 -4.90 -6.18 13.01
N TYR A 143 -4.28 -6.14 11.85
CA TYR A 143 -4.59 -7.04 10.73
C TYR A 143 -4.32 -8.49 11.05
N LEU A 144 -3.36 -8.76 11.94
CA LEU A 144 -3.10 -10.12 12.46
C LEU A 144 -4.33 -10.76 13.15
N LEU A 145 -5.32 -9.96 13.55
CA LEU A 145 -6.58 -10.44 14.16
C LEU A 145 -7.70 -10.66 13.13
N LEU A 146 -7.49 -10.27 11.87
CA LEU A 146 -8.47 -10.41 10.80
C LEU A 146 -8.27 -11.74 10.08
N GLY A 147 -9.36 -12.47 9.84
CA GLY A 147 -9.31 -13.80 9.20
C GLY A 147 -9.02 -13.71 7.70
N SER A 148 -9.84 -13.00 6.96
CA SER A 148 -9.68 -12.74 5.52
C SER A 148 -10.10 -11.31 5.22
N ILE A 149 -9.13 -10.43 5.08
CA ILE A 149 -9.37 -8.97 5.04
C ILE A 149 -10.31 -8.58 3.91
N ALA A 150 -10.05 -9.05 2.68
CA ALA A 150 -10.87 -8.69 1.53
C ALA A 150 -12.29 -9.26 1.62
N ASP A 151 -12.46 -10.50 2.08
CA ASP A 151 -13.75 -11.14 2.23
C ASP A 151 -14.58 -10.51 3.35
N ASP A 152 -13.95 -10.27 4.52
CA ASP A 152 -14.58 -9.60 5.65
C ASP A 152 -15.03 -8.17 5.28
N CYS A 153 -14.22 -7.44 4.52
CA CYS A 153 -14.57 -6.11 4.02
C CYS A 153 -15.76 -6.15 3.07
N ALA A 154 -15.77 -7.11 2.13
CA ALA A 154 -16.84 -7.24 1.16
C ALA A 154 -18.20 -7.56 1.82
N HIS A 155 -18.20 -8.31 2.92
CA HIS A 155 -19.40 -8.60 3.70
C HIS A 155 -19.82 -7.44 4.62
N SER A 156 -18.86 -6.82 5.30
CA SER A 156 -19.15 -5.77 6.30
C SER A 156 -19.36 -4.38 5.70
N LEU A 157 -18.86 -4.15 4.48
CA LEU A 157 -18.78 -2.86 3.79
C LEU A 157 -18.09 -1.77 4.64
N ARG A 158 -17.04 -2.18 5.37
CA ARG A 158 -16.25 -1.32 6.25
C ARG A 158 -14.77 -1.65 6.13
N GLY A 159 -13.92 -0.63 6.15
CA GLY A 159 -12.48 -0.80 6.13
C GLY A 159 -11.72 0.49 6.32
N ASP A 160 -10.46 0.38 6.73
CA ASP A 160 -9.50 1.47 6.65
C ASP A 160 -8.80 1.48 5.27
N CYS A 161 -7.72 2.27 5.13
CA CYS A 161 -7.03 2.41 3.85
C CYS A 161 -6.48 1.07 3.34
N GLY A 162 -5.85 0.27 4.18
CA GLY A 162 -5.26 -0.99 3.80
C GLY A 162 -6.31 -2.07 3.50
N VAL A 163 -7.36 -2.15 4.31
CA VAL A 163 -8.50 -3.06 4.07
C VAL A 163 -9.15 -2.75 2.72
N MET A 164 -9.39 -1.46 2.42
CA MET A 164 -9.95 -1.04 1.14
C MET A 164 -9.00 -1.33 -0.03
N ALA A 165 -7.68 -1.13 0.15
CA ALA A 165 -6.67 -1.42 -0.87
C ALA A 165 -6.61 -2.93 -1.17
N LEU A 166 -6.58 -3.79 -0.14
CA LEU A 166 -6.57 -5.25 -0.31
C LEU A 166 -7.85 -5.77 -0.98
N THR A 167 -9.00 -5.18 -0.65
CA THR A 167 -10.27 -5.54 -1.30
C THR A 167 -10.26 -5.17 -2.79
N PHE A 168 -9.76 -3.99 -3.14
CA PHE A 168 -9.59 -3.58 -4.54
C PHE A 168 -8.62 -4.51 -5.28
N ILE A 169 -7.45 -4.82 -4.69
CA ILE A 169 -6.47 -5.74 -5.25
C ILE A 169 -7.11 -7.11 -5.51
N THR A 170 -7.83 -7.65 -4.53
CA THR A 170 -8.45 -8.98 -4.64
C THR A 170 -9.49 -9.01 -5.77
N MET A 171 -10.40 -8.02 -5.82
CA MET A 171 -11.40 -7.95 -6.87
C MET A 171 -10.78 -7.73 -8.26
N CYS A 172 -9.75 -6.89 -8.38
CA CYS A 172 -9.00 -6.73 -9.64
C CYS A 172 -8.38 -8.05 -10.11
N ARG A 173 -7.70 -8.78 -9.22
CA ARG A 173 -7.09 -10.09 -9.54
C ARG A 173 -8.15 -11.12 -9.98
N ILE A 174 -9.30 -11.18 -9.30
CA ILE A 174 -10.45 -12.01 -9.70
C ILE A 174 -10.95 -11.63 -11.10
N ALA A 175 -11.00 -10.33 -11.41
CA ALA A 175 -11.44 -9.82 -12.71
C ALA A 175 -10.38 -9.96 -13.82
N GLY A 176 -9.21 -10.57 -13.55
CA GLY A 176 -8.12 -10.72 -14.50
C GLY A 176 -7.28 -9.46 -14.71
N VAL A 177 -7.36 -8.49 -13.79
CA VAL A 177 -6.54 -7.27 -13.79
C VAL A 177 -5.41 -7.44 -12.76
N PRO A 178 -4.13 -7.47 -13.17
CA PRO A 178 -3.03 -7.53 -12.23
C PRO A 178 -3.06 -6.33 -11.27
N ALA A 179 -2.89 -6.59 -9.98
CA ALA A 179 -2.90 -5.56 -8.96
C ALA A 179 -1.98 -5.91 -7.80
N ARG A 180 -1.37 -4.89 -7.18
CA ARG A 180 -0.40 -5.06 -6.11
C ARG A 180 -0.49 -3.96 -5.06
N TRP A 181 0.12 -4.22 -3.93
CA TRP A 181 0.13 -3.38 -2.75
C TRP A 181 1.22 -2.31 -2.82
N GLN A 182 0.91 -1.12 -2.32
CA GLN A 182 1.90 -0.15 -1.85
C GLN A 182 1.46 0.44 -0.52
N SER A 183 2.43 0.68 0.36
CA SER A 183 2.22 1.34 1.64
C SER A 183 3.42 2.18 2.07
N GLY A 184 3.19 3.01 3.07
CA GLY A 184 4.21 3.87 3.66
C GLY A 184 3.57 5.03 4.42
N LEU A 185 3.99 6.25 4.15
CA LEU A 185 3.50 7.42 4.85
C LEU A 185 2.81 8.41 3.89
N TYR A 186 1.70 8.96 4.36
CA TYR A 186 1.19 10.24 3.88
C TYR A 186 1.97 11.34 4.58
N VAL A 187 2.62 12.24 3.82
CA VAL A 187 3.60 13.21 4.34
C VAL A 187 3.26 14.64 3.95
N ALA A 188 1.98 15.00 3.96
CA ALA A 188 1.58 16.38 3.74
C ALA A 188 2.07 17.28 4.88
N PRO A 189 2.39 18.57 4.61
CA PRO A 189 2.99 19.47 5.61
C PRO A 189 2.18 19.63 6.90
N ASP A 190 0.87 19.47 6.81
CA ASP A 190 -0.09 19.62 7.91
C ASP A 190 -0.67 18.30 8.42
N SER A 191 -0.29 17.18 7.80
CA SER A 191 -0.84 15.87 8.13
C SER A 191 0.15 14.76 7.76
N VAL A 192 0.67 14.07 8.77
CA VAL A 192 1.53 12.90 8.57
C VAL A 192 0.90 11.68 9.22
N GLY A 193 0.92 10.55 8.51
CA GLY A 193 0.39 9.29 9.05
C GLY A 193 0.66 8.11 8.14
N SER A 194 0.41 6.91 8.66
CA SER A 194 0.44 5.67 7.89
C SER A 194 -0.61 5.69 6.79
N HIS A 195 -0.27 5.16 5.62
CA HIS A 195 -1.23 5.09 4.53
C HIS A 195 -0.93 3.98 3.54
N ASP A 196 -2.02 3.41 2.99
CA ASP A 196 -2.00 2.27 2.10
C ASP A 196 -2.83 2.56 0.85
N TRP A 197 -2.38 2.03 -0.28
CA TRP A 197 -3.05 2.13 -1.58
C TRP A 197 -2.69 0.96 -2.48
N ALA A 198 -3.30 0.91 -3.65
CA ALA A 198 -3.05 -0.13 -4.64
C ALA A 198 -2.39 0.42 -5.91
N GLU A 199 -1.70 -0.45 -6.62
CA GLU A 199 -1.41 -0.30 -8.03
C GLU A 199 -2.18 -1.38 -8.83
N PHE A 200 -2.60 -1.05 -10.05
CA PHE A 200 -3.18 -1.99 -11.00
C PHE A 200 -2.58 -1.79 -12.40
N TYR A 201 -2.60 -2.83 -13.19
CA TYR A 201 -1.94 -2.84 -14.49
C TYR A 201 -2.92 -3.04 -15.63
N THR A 202 -2.74 -2.26 -16.70
CA THR A 202 -3.34 -2.56 -18.00
C THR A 202 -2.29 -2.56 -19.11
N PRO A 203 -2.46 -3.36 -20.17
CA PRO A 203 -1.49 -3.38 -21.28
C PRO A 203 -1.30 -2.02 -21.95
N GLN A 204 -2.33 -1.18 -21.95
CA GLN A 204 -2.32 0.14 -22.61
C GLN A 204 -1.58 1.19 -21.78
N THR A 205 -1.71 1.14 -20.45
CA THR A 205 -1.21 2.21 -19.56
C THR A 205 0.02 1.82 -18.77
N GLY A 206 0.31 0.53 -18.64
CA GLY A 206 1.20 0.02 -17.61
C GLY A 206 0.56 0.14 -16.21
N TRP A 207 1.38 0.23 -15.19
CA TRP A 207 0.92 0.40 -13.81
C TRP A 207 0.31 1.78 -13.56
N LEU A 208 -0.85 1.79 -12.94
CA LEU A 208 -1.59 2.95 -12.46
C LEU A 208 -1.86 2.79 -10.96
N ASN A 209 -2.09 3.90 -10.26
CA ASN A 209 -2.41 3.86 -8.83
C ASN A 209 -3.92 3.90 -8.59
N ALA A 210 -4.37 3.34 -7.45
CA ALA A 210 -5.73 3.50 -6.97
C ALA A 210 -5.74 3.68 -5.45
N ASP A 211 -6.32 4.78 -4.98
CA ASP A 211 -6.56 5.03 -3.56
C ASP A 211 -8.05 5.05 -3.28
N VAL A 212 -8.57 3.90 -2.87
CA VAL A 212 -10.01 3.71 -2.61
C VAL A 212 -10.47 4.54 -1.42
N SER A 213 -9.65 4.67 -0.39
CA SER A 213 -10.00 5.37 0.85
C SER A 213 -10.12 6.88 0.65
N PHE A 214 -9.16 7.48 -0.09
CA PHE A 214 -9.24 8.90 -0.45
C PHE A 214 -10.34 9.15 -1.48
N GLY A 215 -10.57 8.21 -2.39
CA GLY A 215 -11.71 8.25 -3.31
C GLY A 215 -13.05 8.21 -2.58
N SER A 216 -13.22 7.33 -1.58
CA SER A 216 -14.42 7.27 -0.73
C SER A 216 -14.61 8.55 0.08
N SER A 217 -13.52 9.10 0.63
CA SER A 217 -13.55 10.38 1.35
C SER A 217 -13.98 11.53 0.43
N ALA A 218 -13.41 11.63 -0.76
CA ALA A 218 -13.75 12.65 -1.75
C ALA A 218 -15.24 12.56 -2.17
N ARG A 219 -15.74 11.34 -2.39
CA ARG A 219 -17.16 11.12 -2.67
C ARG A 219 -18.08 11.65 -1.56
N ARG A 220 -17.76 11.34 -0.29
CA ARG A 220 -18.54 11.82 0.88
C ARG A 220 -18.55 13.35 0.99
N MET A 221 -17.50 14.00 0.52
CA MET A 221 -17.39 15.48 0.47
C MET A 221 -18.03 16.08 -0.78
N GLY A 222 -18.54 15.27 -1.72
CA GLY A 222 -19.08 15.75 -2.98
C GLY A 222 -18.02 16.21 -3.99
N GLU A 223 -16.77 15.84 -3.79
CA GLU A 223 -15.61 16.23 -4.61
C GLU A 223 -15.34 15.18 -5.71
N GLU A 224 -16.23 15.09 -6.69
CA GLU A 224 -16.14 14.08 -7.75
C GLU A 224 -14.82 14.16 -8.55
N TRP A 225 -14.30 15.35 -8.80
CA TRP A 225 -13.01 15.53 -9.48
C TRP A 225 -11.87 14.87 -8.70
N ARG A 226 -11.87 14.97 -7.37
CA ARG A 226 -10.88 14.37 -6.48
C ARG A 226 -11.06 12.86 -6.39
N ARG A 227 -12.30 12.34 -6.37
CA ARG A 227 -12.58 10.91 -6.45
C ARG A 227 -11.99 10.32 -7.74
N ARG A 228 -12.22 10.99 -8.88
CA ARG A 228 -11.67 10.58 -10.18
C ARG A 228 -10.15 10.66 -10.22
N HIS A 229 -9.54 11.64 -9.54
CA HIS A 229 -8.10 11.77 -9.46
C HIS A 229 -7.45 10.52 -8.83
N TYR A 230 -8.00 10.02 -7.74
CA TYR A 230 -7.45 8.86 -7.02
C TYR A 230 -7.72 7.50 -7.71
N PHE A 231 -8.28 7.50 -8.87
CA PHE A 231 -8.25 6.37 -9.80
C PHE A 231 -7.29 6.72 -10.95
N GLY A 232 -6.15 6.07 -10.99
CA GLY A 232 -5.07 6.29 -11.96
C GLY A 232 -3.92 7.16 -11.45
N ASN A 233 -4.16 8.03 -10.47
CA ASN A 233 -3.20 9.01 -9.98
C ASN A 233 -3.10 9.04 -8.45
N LEU A 234 -2.00 9.61 -7.95
CA LEU A 234 -1.81 9.99 -6.54
C LEU A 234 -1.33 11.43 -6.44
N ASP A 235 -1.57 12.03 -5.28
CA ASP A 235 -0.92 13.27 -4.89
C ASP A 235 0.58 13.05 -4.56
N PRO A 236 1.40 14.12 -4.49
CA PRO A 236 2.84 14.02 -4.25
C PRO A 236 3.21 13.73 -2.78
N TRP A 237 2.24 13.53 -1.90
CA TRP A 237 2.48 13.33 -0.46
C TRP A 237 2.58 11.86 -0.06
N ARG A 238 3.00 10.99 -0.97
CA ARG A 238 3.09 9.54 -0.75
C ARG A 238 4.56 9.09 -0.68
N MET A 239 5.03 8.82 0.52
CA MET A 239 6.31 8.14 0.73
C MET A 239 6.08 6.62 0.72
N VAL A 240 6.56 5.94 -0.29
CA VAL A 240 6.49 4.48 -0.39
C VAL A 240 7.64 3.87 0.41
N ALA A 241 7.32 2.99 1.35
CA ALA A 241 8.29 2.17 2.07
C ALA A 241 8.17 0.68 1.68
N ASN A 242 6.97 0.25 1.27
CA ASN A 242 6.67 -1.14 0.95
C ASN A 242 5.92 -1.26 -0.37
N ASN A 243 6.23 -2.32 -1.11
CA ASN A 243 5.59 -2.65 -2.39
C ASN A 243 4.96 -4.04 -2.39
N ARG A 244 4.88 -4.70 -1.23
CA ARG A 244 4.21 -5.97 -0.98
C ARG A 244 3.53 -5.95 0.38
N PHE A 245 2.35 -6.56 0.45
CA PHE A 245 1.66 -6.83 1.70
C PHE A 245 2.41 -7.92 2.46
N GLN A 246 2.59 -7.73 3.77
CA GLN A 246 3.31 -8.65 4.68
C GLN A 246 4.74 -9.00 4.23
N ALA A 247 5.43 -8.08 3.56
CA ALA A 247 6.82 -8.30 3.17
C ALA A 247 7.75 -8.39 4.39
N GLU A 248 8.69 -9.35 4.32
CA GLU A 248 9.69 -9.53 5.37
C GLU A 248 10.63 -8.33 5.49
N PHE A 249 11.05 -8.04 6.72
CA PHE A 249 12.11 -7.08 6.99
C PHE A 249 13.49 -7.65 6.67
N GLU A 250 14.43 -6.77 6.37
CA GLU A 250 15.84 -7.09 6.22
C GLU A 250 16.70 -6.24 7.19
N PRO A 251 17.30 -6.82 8.26
CA PRO A 251 17.21 -8.23 8.69
C PRO A 251 15.79 -8.58 9.18
N SER A 252 15.49 -9.90 9.18
CA SER A 252 14.15 -10.41 9.54
C SER A 252 13.77 -10.07 10.98
N PHE A 253 12.49 -9.86 11.20
CA PHE A 253 11.87 -9.71 12.51
C PHE A 253 11.29 -11.05 12.95
N ASP A 254 11.73 -11.53 14.12
CA ASP A 254 11.37 -12.86 14.61
C ASP A 254 10.09 -12.85 15.48
N GLY A 255 9.45 -11.70 15.67
CA GLY A 255 8.26 -11.53 16.49
C GLY A 255 6.96 -11.58 15.70
N MET A 256 5.85 -11.36 16.40
CA MET A 256 4.54 -11.20 15.80
C MET A 256 4.44 -9.77 15.22
N ARG A 257 4.19 -9.68 13.92
CA ARG A 257 4.12 -8.40 13.21
C ARG A 257 2.70 -7.84 13.21
N GLU A 258 2.61 -6.53 13.37
CA GLU A 258 1.35 -5.78 13.30
C GLU A 258 1.22 -5.08 11.92
N ASP A 259 1.44 -5.89 10.85
CA ASP A 259 1.33 -5.36 9.50
C ASP A 259 -0.05 -4.70 9.26
N PRO A 260 -0.15 -3.55 8.56
CA PRO A 260 0.95 -2.80 7.95
C PRO A 260 1.64 -1.77 8.86
N TYR A 261 1.21 -1.61 10.09
CA TYR A 261 1.69 -0.54 10.95
C TYR A 261 3.17 -0.69 11.35
N ASP A 262 3.64 -1.92 11.54
CA ASP A 262 5.04 -2.22 11.88
C ASP A 262 6.03 -1.71 10.81
N ASN A 263 5.64 -1.76 9.55
CA ASN A 263 6.46 -1.29 8.44
C ASN A 263 6.19 0.17 8.03
N GLN A 264 5.29 0.84 8.70
CA GLN A 264 4.95 2.26 8.49
C GLN A 264 5.35 3.13 9.68
N MET A 265 5.15 2.65 10.90
CA MET A 265 5.44 3.37 12.14
C MET A 265 6.75 2.92 12.78
N GLY A 266 7.23 1.76 12.38
CA GLY A 266 8.39 1.08 12.92
C GLY A 266 8.03 0.01 13.94
N GLU A 267 8.97 -0.92 14.16
CA GLU A 267 8.84 -2.07 15.06
C GLU A 267 10.07 -2.19 15.95
N ALA A 268 9.91 -2.79 17.13
CA ALA A 268 11.01 -3.09 18.04
C ALA A 268 10.77 -4.42 18.79
N SER A 269 11.86 -5.15 19.03
CA SER A 269 11.86 -6.39 19.82
C SER A 269 13.05 -6.44 20.79
#